data_d694954d2d5ca8000c918b4284b12abd
#
_entry.id   d694954d2d5ca8000c918b4284b12abd
#
_cell.length_a   1.000
_cell.length_b   1.000
_cell.length_c   1.000
_cell.angle_alpha   90.00
_cell.angle_beta   90.00
_cell.angle_gamma   90.00
#
_symmetry.space_group_name_H-M   'P 1'
#
loop_
_entity.id
_entity.type
_entity.pdbx_description
1 polymer ?
#
loop_
_entity_poly.entity_id
_entity_poly.type
_entity_poly.pdbx_seq_one_letter_code
_entity_poly.pdbx_strand_id
1 'polypeptide(L)'
;MPQLLDLLAEGQSLAVISDAGLPGISDPGEELVAAAHQAGHPVICIPGPCAATTALVSSGLPSGRFCFEGFLPAKGKERRARLEAISHEPRTTVLYEAPHRLITLLEELQHHCGGDRPLQVARELTKRHEEQVGPTVDRALLHFQQHPPQGECTVVLGGAPSQNAEDPNDEDLLRQLPVSYTHLRAHETR
;
A
#
# COMPACT_ATOMS: atom_id res chain seq x y z
N MET A 1 7.79 25.98 9.77
CA MET A 1 8.73 25.70 8.67
C MET A 1 9.97 26.61 8.69
N PRO A 2 9.92 27.99 8.64
CA PRO A 2 11.14 28.80 8.62
C PRO A 2 12.11 28.52 9.76
N GLN A 3 11.65 28.46 11.00
CA GLN A 3 12.46 28.19 12.18
C GLN A 3 13.29 26.88 12.10
N LEU A 4 12.73 25.82 11.46
CA LEU A 4 13.44 24.56 11.30
C LEU A 4 14.56 24.68 10.26
N LEU A 5 14.36 25.48 9.21
CA LEU A 5 15.40 25.75 8.22
C LEU A 5 16.51 26.63 8.80
N ASP A 6 16.17 27.59 9.67
CA ASP A 6 17.16 28.42 10.37
C ASP A 6 18.09 27.55 11.23
N LEU A 7 17.54 26.56 11.96
CA LEU A 7 18.35 25.62 12.74
C LEU A 7 19.30 24.80 11.86
N LEU A 8 18.84 24.33 10.69
CA LEU A 8 19.69 23.63 9.74
C LEU A 8 20.81 24.53 9.18
N ALA A 9 20.48 25.80 8.90
CA ALA A 9 21.45 26.79 8.44
C ALA A 9 22.51 27.12 9.49
N GLU A 10 22.19 27.04 10.79
CA GLU A 10 23.09 27.15 11.91
C GLU A 10 23.96 25.88 12.12
N GLY A 11 23.81 24.85 11.28
CA GLY A 11 24.56 23.60 11.35
C GLY A 11 24.01 22.58 12.34
N GLN A 12 22.79 22.77 12.82
CA GLN A 12 22.13 21.79 13.69
C GLN A 12 21.56 20.62 12.87
N SER A 13 21.38 19.46 13.54
CA SER A 13 20.74 18.28 12.95
C SER A 13 19.31 18.15 13.47
N LEU A 14 18.38 17.86 12.57
CA LEU A 14 16.97 17.61 12.90
C LEU A 14 16.64 16.13 12.65
N ALA A 15 15.92 15.52 13.60
CA ALA A 15 15.36 14.18 13.42
C ALA A 15 13.85 14.27 13.27
N VAL A 16 13.32 13.70 12.17
CA VAL A 16 11.88 13.51 11.97
C VAL A 16 11.54 12.10 12.41
N ILE A 17 10.62 11.98 13.36
CA ILE A 17 10.17 10.70 13.90
C ILE A 17 8.65 10.59 13.76
N SER A 18 8.15 9.36 13.62
CA SER A 18 6.74 9.02 13.55
C SER A 18 6.38 8.09 14.72
N ASP A 19 5.14 8.11 15.15
CA ASP A 19 4.61 7.19 16.15
C ASP A 19 4.52 5.76 15.62
N ALA A 20 4.34 5.60 14.30
CA ALA A 20 4.25 4.29 13.65
C ALA A 20 4.78 4.35 12.21
N GLY A 21 5.79 3.52 11.92
CA GLY A 21 6.30 3.34 10.58
C GLY A 21 7.29 4.41 10.13
N LEU A 22 7.46 4.52 8.80
CA LEU A 22 8.39 5.43 8.17
C LEU A 22 7.76 6.82 8.04
N PRO A 23 8.38 7.90 8.58
CA PRO A 23 7.89 9.28 8.44
C PRO A 23 7.75 9.69 6.97
N GLY A 24 6.81 10.60 6.68
CA GLY A 24 6.60 11.15 5.32
C GLY A 24 5.75 10.27 4.40
N ILE A 25 5.37 9.06 4.79
CA ILE A 25 4.44 8.21 4.03
C ILE A 25 3.07 8.25 4.68
N SER A 26 2.17 9.08 4.18
CA SER A 26 0.87 9.41 4.81
C SER A 26 1.02 9.91 6.25
N ASP A 27 2.13 10.57 6.52
CA ASP A 27 2.57 11.04 7.82
C ASP A 27 3.29 12.39 7.63
N PRO A 28 3.34 13.29 8.63
CA PRO A 28 4.07 14.56 8.53
C PRO A 28 5.55 14.36 8.19
N GLY A 29 6.12 15.28 7.42
CA GLY A 29 7.56 15.31 7.10
C GLY A 29 7.89 15.61 5.66
N GLU A 30 7.03 15.31 4.71
CA GLU A 30 7.26 15.55 3.27
C GLU A 30 7.65 17.01 2.96
N GLU A 31 6.90 17.97 3.49
CA GLU A 31 7.17 19.40 3.28
C GLU A 31 8.52 19.83 3.85
N LEU A 32 8.91 19.30 5.03
CA LEU A 32 10.20 19.62 5.63
C LEU A 32 11.35 19.04 4.81
N VAL A 33 11.21 17.80 4.35
CA VAL A 33 12.21 17.15 3.48
C VAL A 33 12.37 17.93 2.18
N ALA A 34 11.26 18.30 1.53
CA ALA A 34 11.29 19.10 0.31
C ALA A 34 11.97 20.46 0.52
N ALA A 35 11.64 21.17 1.62
CA ALA A 35 12.22 22.46 1.95
C ALA A 35 13.71 22.35 2.28
N ALA A 36 14.14 21.31 3.01
CA ALA A 36 15.55 21.05 3.30
C ALA A 36 16.36 20.81 2.03
N HIS A 37 15.86 19.99 1.09
CA HIS A 37 16.49 19.80 -0.22
C HIS A 37 16.60 21.10 -1.02
N GLN A 38 15.53 21.90 -1.07
CA GLN A 38 15.56 23.21 -1.76
C GLN A 38 16.58 24.16 -1.17
N ALA A 39 16.80 24.11 0.14
CA ALA A 39 17.80 24.90 0.86
C ALA A 39 19.23 24.29 0.79
N GLY A 40 19.44 23.17 0.12
CA GLY A 40 20.74 22.53 -0.05
C GLY A 40 21.23 21.72 1.16
N HIS A 41 20.35 21.43 2.12
CA HIS A 41 20.70 20.60 3.27
C HIS A 41 20.62 19.11 2.94
N PRO A 42 21.56 18.27 3.43
CA PRO A 42 21.52 16.83 3.25
C PRO A 42 20.35 16.22 4.02
N VAL A 43 19.66 15.26 3.40
CA VAL A 43 18.60 14.47 4.03
C VAL A 43 19.00 13.00 4.02
N ILE A 44 18.98 12.38 5.19
CA ILE A 44 19.34 10.96 5.36
C ILE A 44 18.08 10.21 5.82
N CYS A 45 17.65 9.24 5.03
CA CYS A 45 16.56 8.35 5.40
C CYS A 45 17.13 7.13 6.15
N ILE A 46 16.61 6.88 7.34
CA ILE A 46 16.88 5.64 8.08
C ILE A 46 15.81 4.64 7.67
N PRO A 47 16.14 3.47 7.06
CA PRO A 47 15.15 2.47 6.68
C PRO A 47 14.33 2.01 7.89
N GLY A 48 13.03 1.92 7.70
CA GLY A 48 12.08 1.55 8.74
C GLY A 48 10.88 0.77 8.19
N PRO A 49 10.01 0.26 9.07
CA PRO A 49 8.81 -0.45 8.68
C PRO A 49 7.86 0.47 7.90
N CYS A 50 7.20 -0.10 6.88
CA CYS A 50 6.18 0.60 6.10
C CYS A 50 5.00 -0.33 5.86
N ALA A 51 3.83 0.02 6.39
CA ALA A 51 2.63 -0.82 6.30
C ALA A 51 2.22 -1.11 4.84
N ALA A 52 2.39 -0.14 3.93
CA ALA A 52 2.05 -0.30 2.52
C ALA A 52 2.85 -1.43 1.86
N THR A 53 4.18 -1.41 1.99
CA THR A 53 5.04 -2.44 1.40
C THR A 53 4.93 -3.78 2.14
N THR A 54 4.74 -3.76 3.45
CA THR A 54 4.53 -4.98 4.24
C THR A 54 3.25 -5.69 3.83
N ALA A 55 2.12 -4.97 3.72
CA ALA A 55 0.86 -5.52 3.24
C ALA A 55 0.96 -6.02 1.79
N LEU A 56 1.61 -5.25 0.91
CA LEU A 56 1.80 -5.63 -0.49
C LEU A 56 2.53 -6.96 -0.61
N VAL A 57 3.66 -7.13 0.08
CA VAL A 57 4.46 -8.36 0.02
C VAL A 57 3.70 -9.56 0.59
N SER A 58 2.93 -9.36 1.66
CA SER A 58 2.16 -10.44 2.30
C SER A 58 0.83 -10.75 1.59
N SER A 59 0.36 -9.89 0.67
CA SER A 59 -0.91 -10.07 -0.03
C SER A 59 -0.92 -11.18 -1.08
N GLY A 60 0.26 -11.57 -1.61
CA GLY A 60 0.39 -12.47 -2.75
C GLY A 60 -0.01 -11.85 -4.09
N LEU A 61 -0.37 -10.56 -4.13
CA LEU A 61 -0.68 -9.85 -5.36
C LEU A 61 0.60 -9.34 -6.06
N PRO A 62 0.56 -9.08 -7.38
CA PRO A 62 1.73 -8.60 -8.12
C PRO A 62 2.35 -7.35 -7.49
N SER A 63 3.62 -7.43 -7.10
CA SER A 63 4.34 -6.36 -6.40
C SER A 63 5.42 -5.66 -7.23
N GLY A 64 5.73 -6.14 -8.43
CA GLY A 64 6.79 -5.58 -9.28
C GLY A 64 6.51 -4.16 -9.76
N ARG A 65 5.25 -3.79 -9.93
CA ARG A 65 4.78 -2.43 -10.23
C ARG A 65 3.47 -2.22 -9.49
N PHE A 66 3.39 -1.20 -8.65
CA PHE A 66 2.19 -0.89 -7.87
C PHE A 66 1.99 0.62 -7.73
N CYS A 67 0.79 1.02 -7.36
CA CYS A 67 0.41 2.38 -7.01
C CYS A 67 0.15 2.47 -5.51
N PHE A 68 0.61 3.54 -4.88
CA PHE A 68 0.25 3.87 -3.51
C PHE A 68 -0.67 5.10 -3.52
N GLU A 69 -1.89 4.92 -3.05
CA GLU A 69 -2.92 5.94 -3.01
C GLU A 69 -3.07 6.60 -1.62
N GLY A 70 -2.48 5.99 -0.58
CA GLY A 70 -2.64 6.46 0.78
C GLY A 70 -4.12 6.46 1.22
N PHE A 71 -4.52 7.48 1.99
CA PHE A 71 -5.91 7.65 2.38
C PHE A 71 -6.70 8.38 1.29
N LEU A 72 -7.83 7.79 0.87
CA LEU A 72 -8.75 8.49 -0.01
C LEU A 72 -9.45 9.65 0.72
N PRO A 73 -9.80 10.75 0.02
CA PRO A 73 -10.63 11.80 0.59
C PRO A 73 -11.88 11.22 1.25
N ALA A 74 -12.32 11.82 2.37
CA ALA A 74 -13.43 11.28 3.14
C ALA A 74 -14.75 11.19 2.35
N LYS A 75 -14.99 12.14 1.43
CA LYS A 75 -16.20 12.24 0.60
C LYS A 75 -16.00 13.20 -0.57
N GLY A 76 -16.99 13.26 -1.44
CA GLY A 76 -17.09 14.30 -2.45
C GLY A 76 -16.60 13.88 -3.83
N LYS A 77 -16.45 14.87 -4.72
CA LYS A 77 -16.13 14.66 -6.13
C LYS A 77 -14.73 14.04 -6.30
N GLU A 78 -13.77 14.48 -5.51
CA GLU A 78 -12.40 13.99 -5.55
C GLU A 78 -12.31 12.49 -5.20
N ARG A 79 -12.99 12.05 -4.10
CA ARG A 79 -13.04 10.63 -3.74
C ARG A 79 -13.58 9.78 -4.89
N ARG A 80 -14.67 10.21 -5.51
CA ARG A 80 -15.27 9.50 -6.65
C ARG A 80 -14.33 9.43 -7.85
N ALA A 81 -13.64 10.53 -8.16
CA ALA A 81 -12.68 10.56 -9.26
C ALA A 81 -11.50 9.62 -9.01
N ARG A 82 -11.01 9.52 -7.76
CA ARG A 82 -9.94 8.58 -7.41
C ARG A 82 -10.40 7.12 -7.45
N LEU A 83 -11.60 6.81 -6.96
CA LEU A 83 -12.18 5.46 -7.07
C LEU A 83 -12.37 5.05 -8.53
N GLU A 84 -12.83 5.95 -9.38
CA GLU A 84 -12.94 5.71 -10.82
C GLU A 84 -11.57 5.46 -11.46
N ALA A 85 -10.55 6.24 -11.13
CA ALA A 85 -9.18 6.00 -11.61
C ALA A 85 -8.64 4.64 -11.15
N ILE A 86 -8.86 4.27 -9.88
CA ILE A 86 -8.47 2.98 -9.31
C ILE A 86 -9.15 1.81 -10.03
N SER A 87 -10.40 1.97 -10.42
CA SER A 87 -11.14 0.90 -11.11
C SER A 87 -10.49 0.47 -12.42
N HIS A 88 -9.79 1.40 -13.09
CA HIS A 88 -9.10 1.19 -14.37
C HIS A 88 -7.58 0.98 -14.21
N GLU A 89 -7.03 1.09 -13.01
CA GLU A 89 -5.59 0.95 -12.78
C GLU A 89 -5.14 -0.51 -12.98
N PRO A 90 -4.26 -0.81 -13.96
CA PRO A 90 -3.84 -2.18 -14.24
C PRO A 90 -2.80 -2.72 -13.23
N ARG A 91 -2.21 -1.85 -12.40
CA ARG A 91 -1.25 -2.25 -11.38
C ARG A 91 -1.94 -2.51 -10.05
N THR A 92 -1.31 -3.29 -9.18
CA THR A 92 -1.75 -3.42 -7.79
C THR A 92 -1.79 -2.05 -7.13
N THR A 93 -2.89 -1.74 -6.44
CA THR A 93 -3.09 -0.47 -5.74
C THR A 93 -3.11 -0.71 -4.23
N VAL A 94 -2.33 0.07 -3.49
CA VAL A 94 -2.27 0.01 -2.04
C VAL A 94 -2.91 1.27 -1.44
N LEU A 95 -3.86 1.08 -0.53
CA LEU A 95 -4.59 2.14 0.16
C LEU A 95 -4.45 1.98 1.67
N TYR A 96 -4.47 3.08 2.38
CA TYR A 96 -4.71 3.11 3.82
C TYR A 96 -6.16 3.46 4.11
N GLU A 97 -6.74 2.85 5.13
CA GLU A 97 -8.07 3.24 5.57
C GLU A 97 -8.26 3.07 7.08
N ALA A 98 -9.01 3.99 7.66
CA ALA A 98 -9.40 3.90 9.05
C ALA A 98 -10.46 2.80 9.26
N PRO A 99 -10.44 2.09 10.40
CA PRO A 99 -11.35 0.96 10.63
C PRO A 99 -12.83 1.33 10.47
N HIS A 100 -13.25 2.48 10.95
CA HIS A 100 -14.64 2.95 10.86
C HIS A 100 -15.08 3.31 9.44
N ARG A 101 -14.18 3.39 8.46
CA ARG A 101 -14.44 3.70 7.04
C ARG A 101 -14.21 2.50 6.12
N LEU A 102 -13.60 1.42 6.64
CA LEU A 102 -13.19 0.28 5.82
C LEU A 102 -14.39 -0.37 5.09
N ILE A 103 -15.50 -0.61 5.78
CA ILE A 103 -16.69 -1.22 5.16
C ILE A 103 -17.18 -0.36 4.01
N THR A 104 -17.29 0.96 4.21
CA THR A 104 -17.73 1.88 3.14
C THR A 104 -16.75 1.85 1.96
N LEU A 105 -15.42 1.81 2.21
CA LEU A 105 -14.44 1.68 1.13
C LEU A 105 -14.63 0.37 0.37
N LEU A 106 -14.86 -0.75 1.05
CA LEU A 106 -15.06 -2.06 0.39
C LEU A 106 -16.35 -2.08 -0.44
N GLU A 107 -17.44 -1.45 0.01
CA GLU A 107 -18.69 -1.28 -0.75
C GLU A 107 -18.46 -0.43 -2.02
N GLU A 108 -17.69 0.65 -1.91
CA GLU A 108 -17.33 1.49 -3.06
C GLU A 108 -16.42 0.73 -4.04
N LEU A 109 -15.43 -0.03 -3.54
CA LEU A 109 -14.58 -0.87 -4.40
C LEU A 109 -15.41 -1.97 -5.08
N GLN A 110 -16.36 -2.59 -4.39
CA GLN A 110 -17.28 -3.56 -4.98
C GLN A 110 -18.08 -2.92 -6.14
N HIS A 111 -18.58 -1.70 -5.94
CA HIS A 111 -19.35 -0.98 -6.95
C HIS A 111 -18.51 -0.58 -8.17
N HIS A 112 -17.29 -0.08 -7.96
CA HIS A 112 -16.43 0.45 -9.03
C HIS A 112 -15.55 -0.60 -9.70
N CYS A 113 -15.09 -1.61 -8.95
CA CYS A 113 -14.10 -2.59 -9.41
C CYS A 113 -14.68 -3.99 -9.62
N GLY A 114 -15.89 -4.25 -9.09
CA GLY A 114 -16.49 -5.59 -9.04
C GLY A 114 -16.09 -6.40 -7.80
N GLY A 115 -16.99 -7.28 -7.37
CA GLY A 115 -16.82 -8.11 -6.18
C GLY A 115 -15.72 -9.16 -6.28
N ASP A 116 -15.47 -9.64 -7.50
CA ASP A 116 -14.46 -10.67 -7.78
C ASP A 116 -13.05 -10.10 -7.88
N ARG A 117 -12.87 -8.76 -7.86
CA ARG A 117 -11.56 -8.13 -7.93
C ARG A 117 -10.66 -8.66 -6.82
N PRO A 118 -9.46 -9.16 -7.12
CA PRO A 118 -8.53 -9.63 -6.11
C PRO A 118 -8.21 -8.54 -5.08
N LEU A 119 -8.30 -8.89 -3.81
CA LEU A 119 -8.06 -7.95 -2.72
C LEU A 119 -7.57 -8.67 -1.47
N GLN A 120 -6.66 -8.03 -0.75
CA GLN A 120 -6.30 -8.38 0.62
C GLN A 120 -6.39 -7.14 1.53
N VAL A 121 -7.02 -7.28 2.67
CA VAL A 121 -6.96 -6.31 3.75
C VAL A 121 -6.02 -6.84 4.82
N ALA A 122 -4.94 -6.13 5.06
CA ALA A 122 -4.04 -6.38 6.18
C ALA A 122 -4.33 -5.38 7.30
N ARG A 123 -4.58 -5.86 8.51
CA ARG A 123 -4.79 -4.99 9.67
C ARG A 123 -3.89 -5.37 10.82
N GLU A 124 -3.57 -4.38 11.67
CA GLU A 124 -2.75 -4.57 12.86
C GLU A 124 -1.42 -5.31 12.57
N LEU A 125 -0.81 -5.02 11.42
CA LEU A 125 0.45 -5.62 10.99
C LEU A 125 1.50 -5.55 12.09
N THR A 126 2.19 -6.67 12.34
CA THR A 126 3.22 -6.85 13.37
C THR A 126 2.72 -6.73 14.83
N LYS A 127 1.41 -6.59 15.05
CA LYS A 127 0.80 -6.53 16.36
C LYS A 127 0.13 -7.86 16.74
N ARG A 128 -0.32 -7.96 18.00
CA ARG A 128 -0.95 -9.19 18.54
C ARG A 128 -2.18 -9.67 17.78
N HIS A 129 -2.91 -8.74 17.16
CA HIS A 129 -4.16 -9.02 16.48
C HIS A 129 -4.02 -8.83 14.95
N GLU A 130 -2.82 -9.13 14.43
CA GLU A 130 -2.58 -9.13 13.00
C GLU A 130 -3.55 -10.07 12.29
N GLU A 131 -4.16 -9.59 11.23
CA GLU A 131 -5.11 -10.35 10.42
C GLU A 131 -5.00 -9.95 8.95
N GLN A 132 -5.16 -10.92 8.08
CA GLN A 132 -5.24 -10.72 6.64
C GLN A 132 -6.53 -11.33 6.10
N VAL A 133 -7.33 -10.55 5.39
CA VAL A 133 -8.65 -10.94 4.89
C VAL A 133 -8.76 -10.70 3.39
N GLY A 134 -9.13 -11.74 2.65
CA GLY A 134 -9.32 -11.76 1.21
C GLY A 134 -10.00 -13.07 0.78
N PRO A 135 -9.80 -13.58 -0.45
CA PRO A 135 -8.91 -13.06 -1.51
C PRO A 135 -9.59 -12.08 -2.47
N THR A 136 -10.85 -11.70 -2.28
CA THR A 136 -11.60 -10.79 -3.15
C THR A 136 -12.30 -9.70 -2.36
N VAL A 137 -12.78 -8.67 -3.06
CA VAL A 137 -13.56 -7.57 -2.48
C VAL A 137 -14.79 -8.10 -1.74
N ASP A 138 -15.57 -9.01 -2.37
CA ASP A 138 -16.78 -9.58 -1.76
C ASP A 138 -16.47 -10.35 -0.49
N ARG A 139 -15.39 -11.13 -0.49
CA ARG A 139 -15.02 -11.95 0.68
C ARG A 139 -14.55 -11.08 1.83
N ALA A 140 -13.79 -10.03 1.54
CA ALA A 140 -13.36 -9.08 2.56
C ALA A 140 -14.56 -8.28 3.12
N LEU A 141 -15.46 -7.81 2.25
CA LEU A 141 -16.67 -7.10 2.65
C LEU A 141 -17.55 -7.95 3.57
N LEU A 142 -17.83 -9.18 3.17
CA LEU A 142 -18.65 -10.11 3.96
C LEU A 142 -18.03 -10.37 5.34
N HIS A 143 -16.71 -10.57 5.40
CA HIS A 143 -16.01 -10.79 6.66
C HIS A 143 -16.15 -9.59 7.60
N PHE A 144 -15.87 -8.37 7.13
CA PHE A 144 -15.89 -7.18 7.97
C PHE A 144 -17.29 -6.68 8.32
N GLN A 145 -18.32 -7.06 7.56
CA GLN A 145 -19.71 -6.86 7.97
C GLN A 145 -20.10 -7.73 9.17
N GLN A 146 -19.51 -8.92 9.29
CA GLN A 146 -19.75 -9.83 10.42
C GLN A 146 -18.79 -9.56 11.61
N HIS A 147 -17.59 -9.07 11.31
CA HIS A 147 -16.52 -8.81 12.28
C HIS A 147 -16.02 -7.39 12.11
N PRO A 148 -16.63 -6.38 12.74
CA PRO A 148 -16.25 -4.98 12.57
C PRO A 148 -14.74 -4.76 12.76
N PRO A 149 -14.06 -4.08 11.83
CA PRO A 149 -12.62 -3.91 11.86
C PRO A 149 -12.18 -3.03 13.04
N GLN A 150 -11.02 -3.34 13.60
CA GLN A 150 -10.35 -2.55 14.64
C GLN A 150 -8.89 -2.32 14.23
N GLY A 151 -8.34 -1.19 14.62
CA GLY A 151 -6.98 -0.81 14.28
C GLY A 151 -6.84 -0.35 12.83
N GLU A 152 -5.61 0.00 12.45
CA GLU A 152 -5.30 0.52 11.12
C GLU A 152 -5.35 -0.58 10.06
N CYS A 153 -5.91 -0.24 8.91
CA CYS A 153 -6.09 -1.16 7.81
C CYS A 153 -5.29 -0.70 6.58
N THR A 154 -4.62 -1.66 5.95
CA THR A 154 -4.00 -1.49 4.64
C THR A 154 -4.73 -2.39 3.65
N VAL A 155 -5.29 -1.79 2.60
CA VAL A 155 -6.01 -2.49 1.54
C VAL A 155 -5.09 -2.63 0.34
N VAL A 156 -4.89 -3.86 -0.13
CA VAL A 156 -4.14 -4.16 -1.34
C VAL A 156 -5.12 -4.70 -2.37
N LEU A 157 -5.38 -3.92 -3.40
CA LEU A 157 -6.31 -4.24 -4.49
C LEU A 157 -5.53 -4.67 -5.73
N GLY A 158 -5.87 -5.80 -6.30
CA GLY A 158 -5.28 -6.27 -7.55
C GLY A 158 -5.58 -5.33 -8.73
N GLY A 159 -4.72 -5.31 -9.72
CA GLY A 159 -4.86 -4.48 -10.92
C GLY A 159 -6.14 -4.78 -11.73
N ALA A 160 -6.62 -3.81 -12.50
CA ALA A 160 -7.74 -4.03 -13.44
C ALA A 160 -7.41 -5.15 -14.42
N PRO A 161 -8.37 -6.03 -14.73
CA PRO A 161 -8.16 -7.04 -15.75
C PRO A 161 -7.73 -6.37 -17.08
N SER A 162 -6.69 -6.89 -17.70
CA SER A 162 -6.32 -6.45 -19.04
C SER A 162 -7.46 -6.83 -20.01
N GLN A 163 -7.97 -5.87 -20.77
CA GLN A 163 -8.97 -6.16 -21.81
C GLN A 163 -8.43 -7.08 -22.91
N ASN A 164 -7.12 -7.38 -22.89
CA ASN A 164 -6.41 -8.22 -23.86
C ASN A 164 -5.68 -9.40 -23.21
N ALA A 165 -5.99 -9.77 -21.97
CA ALA A 165 -5.44 -11.00 -21.40
C ALA A 165 -6.22 -12.19 -22.01
N GLU A 166 -5.72 -12.73 -23.11
CA GLU A 166 -5.85 -14.18 -23.34
C GLU A 166 -5.29 -14.85 -22.07
N ASP A 167 -6.05 -15.75 -21.46
CA ASP A 167 -5.58 -16.55 -20.31
C ASP A 167 -4.18 -17.08 -20.64
N PRO A 168 -3.17 -16.84 -19.77
CA PRO A 168 -1.85 -17.37 -20.02
C PRO A 168 -1.99 -18.89 -20.10
N ASN A 169 -1.68 -19.44 -21.26
CA ASN A 169 -1.68 -20.88 -21.49
C ASN A 169 -0.79 -21.53 -20.43
N ASP A 170 -1.23 -22.67 -19.87
CA ASP A 170 -0.49 -23.44 -18.86
C ASP A 170 0.98 -23.67 -19.22
N GLU A 171 1.32 -23.70 -20.51
CA GLU A 171 2.70 -23.81 -21.00
C GLU A 171 3.57 -22.57 -20.69
N ASP A 172 3.01 -21.36 -20.63
CA ASP A 172 3.73 -20.13 -20.30
C ASP A 172 3.99 -20.02 -18.78
N LEU A 173 3.07 -20.53 -17.97
CA LEU A 173 3.24 -20.67 -16.52
C LEU A 173 4.38 -21.66 -16.19
N LEU A 174 4.43 -22.80 -16.88
CA LEU A 174 5.48 -23.80 -16.70
C LEU A 174 6.88 -23.31 -17.13
N ARG A 175 6.98 -22.40 -18.11
CA ARG A 175 8.24 -21.79 -18.53
C ARG A 175 8.80 -20.77 -17.55
N GLN A 176 7.97 -20.16 -16.69
CA GLN A 176 8.40 -19.21 -15.68
C GLN A 176 8.88 -19.88 -14.37
N LEU A 177 8.48 -21.11 -14.10
CA LEU A 177 8.87 -21.85 -12.90
C LEU A 177 10.38 -22.20 -12.78
N PRO A 178 11.14 -22.48 -13.85
CA PRO A 178 12.55 -22.82 -13.70
C PRO A 178 13.43 -21.66 -13.25
N VAL A 179 13.05 -20.41 -13.49
CA VAL A 179 13.87 -19.22 -13.18
C VAL A 179 13.84 -18.89 -11.69
N SER A 180 12.75 -19.17 -11.00
CA SER A 180 12.65 -18.90 -9.55
C SER A 180 13.41 -19.94 -8.69
N TYR A 181 13.56 -21.18 -9.18
CA TYR A 181 14.29 -22.23 -8.46
C TYR A 181 15.82 -22.09 -8.49
N THR A 182 16.37 -21.46 -9.52
CA THR A 182 17.82 -21.27 -9.61
C THR A 182 18.36 -20.17 -8.70
N HIS A 183 17.53 -19.17 -8.33
CA HIS A 183 17.94 -18.12 -7.40
C HIS A 183 17.95 -18.56 -5.93
N LEU A 184 17.10 -19.51 -5.54
CA LEU A 184 17.06 -20.02 -4.16
C LEU A 184 18.26 -20.93 -3.82
N ARG A 185 18.86 -21.60 -4.81
CA ARG A 185 20.06 -22.44 -4.58
C ARG A 185 21.37 -21.70 -4.46
N ALA A 186 21.45 -20.43 -4.86
CA ALA A 186 22.70 -19.65 -4.81
C ALA A 186 23.01 -19.05 -3.43
N HIS A 187 22.08 -19.08 -2.48
CA HIS A 187 22.26 -18.53 -1.13
C HIS A 187 22.44 -19.55 -0.01
N GLU A 188 22.38 -20.85 -0.31
CA GLU A 188 22.53 -21.93 0.71
C GLU A 188 23.96 -22.51 0.81
N THR A 189 24.95 -21.97 0.13
CA THR A 189 26.33 -22.43 0.27
C THR A 189 27.29 -21.29 0.56
N ARG A 190 27.27 -20.78 1.81
CA ARG A 190 28.47 -20.31 2.55
C ARG A 190 28.13 -20.03 4.01
#